data_f618b53f91ae75858210d06e0c701a58
#
_entry.id   f618b53f91ae75858210d06e0c701a58
#
_cell.length_a   1.000
_cell.length_b   1.000
_cell.length_c   1.000
_cell.angle_alpha   90.00
_cell.angle_beta   90.00
_cell.angle_gamma   90.00
#
_symmetry.space_group_name_H-M   'P 1'
#
loop_
_entity.id
_entity.type
_entity.pdbx_description
1 polymer ?
#
loop_
_entity_poly.entity_id
_entity_poly.type
_entity_poly.pdbx_seq_one_letter_code
_entity_poly.pdbx_strand_id
1 'polypeptide(L)'
;MAISRVAGTEILRSAHFEHVNGTAQRDLIVGEQHHIYTILSIIIHADTVAAVTDTIQIVLLGYDSFGGTSAQDIRILRKVLPDDETFCWNERISFSGFEPTNFSGPMDDATKQDAIADQGSGVAQKLKFAASNASSYYDIFISFIDQNNA
;
A
#
# COMPACT_ATOMS: atom_id res chain seq x y z
N MET A 1 2.30 -23.93 -17.81
CA MET A 1 3.43 -23.18 -18.42
C MET A 1 3.75 -21.98 -17.55
N ALA A 2 4.98 -21.81 -17.15
CA ALA A 2 5.41 -20.62 -16.41
C ALA A 2 5.73 -19.50 -17.39
N ILE A 3 5.22 -18.31 -17.11
CA ILE A 3 5.55 -17.11 -17.90
C ILE A 3 6.77 -16.45 -17.23
N SER A 4 7.82 -16.27 -18.02
CA SER A 4 9.02 -15.57 -17.55
C SER A 4 8.72 -14.08 -17.45
N ARG A 5 9.06 -13.49 -16.30
CA ARG A 5 8.97 -12.05 -16.07
C ARG A 5 10.36 -11.44 -16.18
N VAL A 6 10.52 -10.52 -17.07
CA VAL A 6 11.76 -9.75 -17.25
C VAL A 6 11.59 -8.34 -16.70
N ALA A 7 12.70 -7.61 -16.55
CA ALA A 7 12.67 -6.22 -16.12
C ALA A 7 11.73 -5.39 -17.01
N GLY A 8 10.93 -4.54 -16.40
CA GLY A 8 9.94 -3.72 -17.09
C GLY A 8 8.59 -4.40 -17.38
N THR A 9 8.44 -5.69 -17.04
CA THR A 9 7.17 -6.39 -17.23
C THR A 9 6.11 -5.86 -16.28
N GLU A 10 4.97 -5.48 -16.84
CA GLU A 10 3.79 -5.03 -16.10
C GLU A 10 2.74 -6.13 -16.04
N ILE A 11 2.13 -6.29 -14.89
CA ILE A 11 1.02 -7.22 -14.70
C ILE A 11 -0.11 -6.49 -13.98
N LEU A 12 -1.31 -6.61 -14.54
CA LEU A 12 -2.51 -6.20 -13.82
C LEU A 12 -2.85 -7.25 -12.77
N ARG A 13 -2.94 -6.82 -11.51
CA ARG A 13 -3.29 -7.69 -10.39
C ARG A 13 -4.50 -7.13 -9.67
N SER A 14 -5.24 -8.03 -9.06
CA SER A 14 -6.33 -7.67 -8.16
C SER A 14 -6.30 -8.54 -6.92
N ALA A 15 -6.82 -8.00 -5.84
CA ALA A 15 -6.96 -8.71 -4.57
C ALA A 15 -8.32 -8.39 -3.96
N HIS A 16 -8.88 -9.36 -3.28
CA HIS A 16 -10.17 -9.26 -2.63
C HIS A 16 -10.04 -9.68 -1.17
N PHE A 17 -10.54 -8.85 -0.28
CA PHE A 17 -10.51 -9.09 1.16
C PHE A 17 -11.94 -9.02 1.67
N GLU A 18 -12.41 -10.13 2.20
CA GLU A 18 -13.79 -10.28 2.64
C GLU A 18 -13.87 -10.21 4.15
N HIS A 19 -14.88 -9.51 4.66
CA HIS A 19 -15.22 -9.46 6.08
C HIS A 19 -14.05 -8.98 6.96
N VAL A 20 -13.38 -7.93 6.52
CA VAL A 20 -12.25 -7.34 7.24
C VAL A 20 -12.76 -6.43 8.35
N ASN A 21 -12.22 -6.62 9.54
CA ASN A 21 -12.61 -5.81 10.69
C ASN A 21 -11.40 -5.32 11.47
N GLY A 22 -11.69 -4.50 12.42
CA GLY A 22 -10.81 -4.22 13.54
C GLY A 22 -9.92 -3.01 13.36
N THR A 23 -9.33 -2.65 14.49
CA THR A 23 -8.40 -1.54 14.61
C THR A 23 -6.98 -1.89 14.18
N ALA A 24 -6.68 -3.19 14.07
CA ALA A 24 -5.40 -3.65 13.53
C ALA A 24 -5.33 -3.39 12.03
N GLN A 25 -4.19 -2.91 11.58
CA GLN A 25 -3.98 -2.64 10.16
C GLN A 25 -3.86 -3.96 9.38
N ARG A 26 -4.59 -4.05 8.27
CA ARG A 26 -4.55 -5.17 7.36
C ARG A 26 -3.70 -4.85 6.14
N ASP A 27 -2.71 -5.68 5.84
CA ASP A 27 -1.88 -5.52 4.65
C ASP A 27 -2.70 -5.82 3.40
N LEU A 28 -2.83 -4.84 2.51
CA LEU A 28 -3.46 -5.01 1.20
C LEU A 28 -2.42 -5.35 0.13
N ILE A 29 -1.28 -4.68 0.16
CA ILE A 29 -0.12 -4.97 -0.68
C ILE A 29 1.10 -4.96 0.21
N VAL A 30 1.90 -6.02 0.11
CA VAL A 30 3.24 -6.07 0.70
C VAL A 30 4.24 -5.94 -0.44
N GLY A 31 5.08 -4.90 -0.38
CA GLY A 31 6.03 -4.61 -1.43
C GLY A 31 7.11 -5.67 -1.58
N GLU A 32 7.54 -5.86 -2.80
CA GLU A 32 8.67 -6.72 -3.16
C GLU A 32 9.82 -5.88 -3.71
N GLN A 33 11.02 -6.37 -3.55
CA GLN A 33 12.22 -5.71 -4.04
C GLN A 33 12.16 -5.52 -5.56
N HIS A 34 12.58 -4.36 -6.03
CA HIS A 34 12.60 -3.99 -7.46
C HIS A 34 11.22 -3.94 -8.14
N HIS A 35 10.16 -3.84 -7.36
CA HIS A 35 8.81 -3.69 -7.89
C HIS A 35 8.30 -2.27 -7.69
N ILE A 36 7.47 -1.82 -8.62
CA ILE A 36 6.69 -0.60 -8.52
C ILE A 36 5.22 -0.97 -8.60
N TYR A 37 4.42 -0.45 -7.70
CA TYR A 37 2.98 -0.68 -7.65
C TYR A 37 2.26 0.61 -7.98
N THR A 38 1.30 0.52 -8.89
CA THR A 38 0.42 1.64 -9.24
C THR A 38 -1.02 1.23 -8.94
N ILE A 39 -1.63 1.89 -7.98
CA ILE A 39 -3.01 1.63 -7.60
C ILE A 39 -3.94 2.22 -8.65
N LEU A 40 -4.84 1.41 -9.18
CA LEU A 40 -5.86 1.84 -10.14
C LEU A 40 -7.18 2.16 -9.47
N SER A 41 -7.64 1.27 -8.59
CA SER A 41 -8.87 1.49 -7.83
C SER A 41 -8.86 0.71 -6.53
N ILE A 42 -9.53 1.27 -5.53
CA ILE A 42 -9.84 0.60 -4.28
C ILE A 42 -11.34 0.77 -4.04
N ILE A 43 -12.04 -0.36 -3.91
CA ILE A 43 -13.47 -0.37 -3.64
C ILE A 43 -13.67 -0.94 -2.25
N ILE A 44 -14.36 -0.19 -1.39
CA ILE A 44 -14.62 -0.61 -0.02
C ILE A 44 -16.13 -0.57 0.18
N HIS A 45 -16.70 -1.72 0.49
CA HIS A 45 -18.12 -1.83 0.84
C HIS A 45 -18.24 -2.05 2.35
N ALA A 46 -19.09 -1.25 2.99
CA ALA A 46 -19.40 -1.41 4.41
C ALA A 46 -20.48 -2.47 4.58
N ASP A 47 -20.06 -3.67 4.97
CA ASP A 47 -20.98 -4.78 5.19
C ASP A 47 -21.79 -4.60 6.48
N THR A 48 -21.11 -4.26 7.57
CA THR A 48 -21.73 -3.98 8.87
C THR A 48 -20.97 -2.87 9.57
N VAL A 49 -21.65 -1.79 9.93
CA VAL A 49 -21.07 -0.68 10.66
C VAL A 49 -21.73 -0.56 12.03
N ALA A 50 -20.93 -0.70 13.08
CA ALA A 50 -21.43 -0.72 14.45
C ALA A 50 -21.84 0.66 14.98
N ALA A 51 -21.16 1.72 14.54
CA ALA A 51 -21.45 3.09 14.95
C ALA A 51 -21.39 4.05 13.76
N VAL A 52 -22.28 5.01 13.72
CA VAL A 52 -22.39 5.99 12.61
C VAL A 52 -21.15 6.87 12.45
N THR A 53 -20.27 6.91 13.43
CA THR A 53 -19.01 7.66 13.41
C THR A 53 -17.82 6.81 13.01
N ASP A 54 -18.02 5.54 12.72
CA ASP A 54 -16.93 4.63 12.36
C ASP A 54 -16.25 5.06 11.07
N THR A 55 -14.93 5.02 11.09
CA THR A 55 -14.11 5.44 9.97
C THR A 55 -13.30 4.30 9.39
N ILE A 56 -13.02 4.41 8.11
CA ILE A 56 -12.01 3.60 7.42
C ILE A 56 -10.82 4.48 7.07
N GLN A 57 -9.66 3.86 6.94
CA GLN A 57 -8.48 4.56 6.45
C GLN A 57 -7.63 3.65 5.59
N ILE A 58 -6.98 4.25 4.60
CA ILE A 58 -5.93 3.62 3.81
C ILE A 58 -4.61 4.29 4.19
N VAL A 59 -3.62 3.47 4.51
CA VAL A 59 -2.33 3.91 5.04
C VAL A 59 -1.23 3.29 4.17
N LEU A 60 -0.25 4.10 3.83
CA LEU A 60 1.00 3.61 3.23
C LEU A 60 2.07 3.61 4.32
N LEU A 61 2.59 2.43 4.63
CA LEU A 61 3.76 2.28 5.47
C LEU A 61 5.00 2.39 4.60
N GLY A 62 5.81 3.40 4.85
CA GLY A 62 6.97 3.69 4.03
C GLY A 62 8.17 4.18 4.82
N TYR A 63 9.11 4.73 4.10
CA TYR A 63 10.37 5.24 4.62
C TYR A 63 10.30 6.75 4.83
N ASP A 64 10.75 7.21 5.99
CA ASP A 64 10.93 8.63 6.26
C ASP A 64 12.39 9.02 5.96
N SER A 65 12.61 9.64 4.81
CA SER A 65 13.95 10.03 4.37
C SER A 65 14.61 11.10 5.27
N PHE A 66 13.82 11.96 5.90
CA PHE A 66 14.36 12.98 6.80
C PHE A 66 14.70 12.43 8.17
N GLY A 67 13.86 11.56 8.67
CA GLY A 67 14.10 10.88 9.94
C GLY A 67 15.16 9.80 9.88
N GLY A 68 15.54 9.38 8.67
CA GLY A 68 16.43 8.24 8.48
C GLY A 68 15.86 6.94 9.02
N THR A 69 14.54 6.87 9.17
CA THR A 69 13.83 5.73 9.74
C THR A 69 12.88 5.11 8.74
N SER A 70 12.62 3.86 8.93
CA SER A 70 11.61 3.11 8.17
C SER A 70 10.29 3.06 8.95
N ALA A 71 9.28 2.51 8.32
CA ALA A 71 8.02 2.19 8.97
C ALA A 71 7.22 3.40 9.48
N GLN A 72 7.17 4.46 8.67
CA GLN A 72 6.32 5.61 8.93
C GLN A 72 4.97 5.42 8.24
N ASP A 73 3.90 5.53 9.01
CA ASP A 73 2.55 5.45 8.49
C ASP A 73 2.11 6.79 7.90
N ILE A 74 1.84 6.79 6.60
CA ILE A 74 1.27 7.94 5.90
C ILE A 74 -0.19 7.64 5.59
N ARG A 75 -1.09 8.40 6.20
CA ARG A 75 -2.52 8.25 5.93
C ARG A 75 -2.86 8.86 4.59
N ILE A 76 -3.29 8.03 3.65
CA ILE A 76 -3.68 8.47 2.31
C ILE A 76 -5.13 8.98 2.32
N LEU A 77 -6.01 8.25 2.98
CA LEU A 77 -7.39 8.68 3.16
C LEU A 77 -7.93 8.22 4.50
N ARG A 78 -8.88 8.98 5.00
CA ARG A 78 -9.72 8.62 6.14
C ARG A 78 -11.13 9.12 5.86
N LYS A 79 -12.11 8.26 6.08
CA LYS A 79 -13.50 8.59 5.75
C LYS A 79 -14.45 7.86 6.69
N VAL A 80 -15.52 8.53 7.06
CA VAL A 80 -16.71 7.87 7.65
C VAL A 80 -17.41 7.14 6.52
N LEU A 81 -17.65 5.84 6.67
CA LEU A 81 -18.38 5.05 5.70
C LEU A 81 -19.60 4.44 6.38
N PRO A 82 -20.81 4.91 6.05
CA PRO A 82 -22.05 4.38 6.62
C PRO A 82 -22.32 2.94 6.22
N ASP A 83 -23.18 2.28 7.00
CA ASP A 83 -23.62 0.91 6.74
C ASP A 83 -24.22 0.77 5.34
N ASP A 84 -23.91 -0.34 4.68
CA ASP A 84 -24.34 -0.67 3.31
C ASP A 84 -23.87 0.31 2.21
N GLU A 85 -23.00 1.25 2.51
CA GLU A 85 -22.42 2.12 1.49
C GLU A 85 -21.14 1.56 0.91
N THR A 86 -20.88 1.92 -0.35
CA THR A 86 -19.66 1.58 -1.07
C THR A 86 -18.89 2.84 -1.38
N PHE A 87 -17.60 2.83 -1.08
CA PHE A 87 -16.68 3.90 -1.42
C PHE A 87 -15.72 3.41 -2.49
N CYS A 88 -15.57 4.18 -3.58
CA CYS A 88 -14.65 3.90 -4.65
C CYS A 88 -13.58 4.97 -4.68
N TRP A 89 -12.32 4.57 -4.53
CA TRP A 89 -11.18 5.42 -4.78
C TRP A 89 -10.58 5.09 -6.15
N ASN A 90 -10.53 6.10 -7.02
CA ASN A 90 -9.99 5.96 -8.38
C ASN A 90 -8.77 6.86 -8.63
N GLU A 91 -8.25 7.52 -7.60
CA GLU A 91 -7.04 8.30 -7.71
C GLU A 91 -5.82 7.37 -7.84
N ARG A 92 -4.97 7.65 -8.83
CA ARG A 92 -3.78 6.83 -9.04
C ARG A 92 -2.66 7.29 -8.14
N ILE A 93 -2.07 6.34 -7.43
CA ILE A 93 -0.84 6.54 -6.67
C ILE A 93 0.13 5.42 -7.00
N SER A 94 1.41 5.74 -7.00
CA SER A 94 2.46 4.76 -7.22
C SER A 94 3.41 4.75 -6.05
N PHE A 95 3.92 3.58 -5.71
CA PHE A 95 4.96 3.46 -4.70
C PHE A 95 5.94 2.34 -5.04
N SER A 96 7.17 2.48 -4.57
CA SER A 96 8.19 1.44 -4.68
C SER A 96 7.92 0.32 -3.70
N GLY A 97 8.17 -0.91 -4.09
CA GLY A 97 8.03 -2.05 -3.19
C GLY A 97 9.00 -2.02 -2.02
N PHE A 98 10.20 -1.50 -2.24
CA PHE A 98 11.22 -1.35 -1.20
C PHE A 98 11.82 0.04 -1.24
N GLU A 99 12.14 0.57 -0.05
CA GLU A 99 12.97 1.75 0.10
C GLU A 99 14.19 1.40 0.97
N PRO A 100 15.40 1.85 0.62
CA PRO A 100 16.59 1.56 1.43
C PRO A 100 16.52 2.29 2.77
N THR A 101 16.87 1.58 3.84
CA THR A 101 16.79 2.10 5.22
C THR A 101 17.85 3.15 5.55
N ASN A 102 18.93 3.18 4.81
CA ASN A 102 20.06 4.09 5.04
C ASN A 102 20.07 5.30 4.09
N PHE A 103 19.01 5.49 3.34
CA PHE A 103 18.86 6.67 2.48
C PHE A 103 18.44 7.88 3.30
N SER A 104 19.14 8.98 3.14
CA SER A 104 18.74 10.27 3.71
C SER A 104 19.31 11.40 2.86
N GLY A 105 18.49 12.44 2.63
CA GLY A 105 18.92 13.63 1.90
C GLY A 105 18.91 13.47 0.37
N PRO A 106 19.50 14.42 -0.35
CA PRO A 106 19.46 14.42 -1.80
C PRO A 106 20.29 13.29 -2.41
N MET A 107 19.88 12.85 -3.58
CA MET A 107 20.55 11.82 -4.37
C MET A 107 21.64 12.48 -5.23
N ASP A 108 22.74 12.84 -4.59
CA ASP A 108 23.77 13.69 -5.18
C ASP A 108 25.06 12.96 -5.54
N ASP A 109 25.15 11.67 -5.29
CA ASP A 109 26.32 10.88 -5.66
C ASP A 109 25.96 9.47 -6.14
N ALA A 110 26.88 8.86 -6.86
CA ALA A 110 26.67 7.53 -7.45
C ALA A 110 26.48 6.44 -6.40
N THR A 111 27.13 6.54 -5.24
CA THR A 111 27.03 5.54 -4.18
C THR A 111 25.62 5.49 -3.61
N LYS A 112 25.00 6.66 -3.37
CA LYS A 112 23.61 6.73 -2.93
C LYS A 112 22.64 6.22 -3.99
N GLN A 113 22.88 6.56 -5.24
CA GLN A 113 22.05 6.10 -6.37
C GLN A 113 22.13 4.58 -6.50
N ASP A 114 23.30 4.01 -6.40
CA ASP A 114 23.49 2.56 -6.46
C ASP A 114 22.83 1.83 -5.29
N ALA A 115 22.93 2.37 -4.08
CA ALA A 115 22.31 1.78 -2.90
C ALA A 115 20.78 1.77 -3.01
N ILE A 116 20.19 2.84 -3.55
CA ILE A 116 18.75 2.91 -3.79
C ILE A 116 18.32 1.89 -4.86
N ALA A 117 19.07 1.83 -5.95
CA ALA A 117 18.77 0.91 -7.05
C ALA A 117 18.90 -0.56 -6.61
N ASP A 118 19.89 -0.87 -5.79
CA ASP A 118 20.12 -2.23 -5.30
C ASP A 118 19.05 -2.70 -4.31
N GLN A 119 18.50 -1.79 -3.51
CA GLN A 119 17.48 -2.09 -2.48
C GLN A 119 17.88 -3.19 -1.48
N GLY A 120 19.16 -3.50 -1.37
CA GLY A 120 19.67 -4.63 -0.61
C GLY A 120 19.45 -4.55 0.90
N SER A 121 19.41 -3.32 1.46
CA SER A 121 19.10 -3.05 2.87
C SER A 121 17.75 -2.36 3.04
N GLY A 122 16.84 -2.58 2.10
CA GLY A 122 15.58 -1.89 2.04
C GLY A 122 14.54 -2.40 3.03
N VAL A 123 13.49 -1.62 3.18
CA VAL A 123 12.29 -1.96 3.94
C VAL A 123 11.14 -2.09 2.97
N ALA A 124 10.36 -3.16 3.09
CA ALA A 124 9.15 -3.34 2.30
C ALA A 124 8.15 -2.23 2.63
N GLN A 125 7.69 -1.52 1.61
CA GLN A 125 6.55 -0.64 1.74
C GLN A 125 5.27 -1.45 1.66
N LYS A 126 4.25 -1.02 2.39
CA LYS A 126 2.99 -1.73 2.47
C LYS A 126 1.82 -0.77 2.33
N LEU A 127 0.83 -1.18 1.55
CA LEU A 127 -0.47 -0.51 1.54
C LEU A 127 -1.39 -1.26 2.50
N LYS A 128 -1.99 -0.53 3.44
CA LYS A 128 -2.76 -1.10 4.53
C LYS A 128 -4.14 -0.49 4.62
N PHE A 129 -5.06 -1.27 5.16
CA PHE A 129 -6.40 -0.83 5.55
C PHE A 129 -6.56 -0.93 7.06
N ALA A 130 -7.25 0.04 7.65
CA ALA A 130 -7.65 -0.02 9.05
C ALA A 130 -9.05 0.56 9.23
N ALA A 131 -9.77 0.02 10.21
CA ALA A 131 -11.06 0.52 10.64
C ALA A 131 -10.97 1.01 12.09
N SER A 132 -11.83 1.96 12.46
CA SER A 132 -11.83 2.53 13.81
C SER A 132 -12.51 1.65 14.86
N ASN A 133 -13.30 0.66 14.42
CA ASN A 133 -14.12 -0.17 15.30
C ASN A 133 -13.96 -1.65 14.93
N ALA A 134 -13.60 -2.46 15.92
CA ALA A 134 -13.40 -3.90 15.74
C ALA A 134 -14.71 -4.68 15.46
N SER A 135 -15.86 -4.05 15.69
CA SER A 135 -17.18 -4.65 15.42
C SER A 135 -17.77 -4.25 14.07
N SER A 136 -17.05 -3.48 13.28
CA SER A 136 -17.45 -3.10 11.94
C SER A 136 -16.69 -3.93 10.92
N TYR A 137 -17.37 -4.35 9.85
CA TYR A 137 -16.84 -5.27 8.83
C TYR A 137 -16.96 -4.65 7.46
N TYR A 138 -15.92 -4.86 6.65
CA TYR A 138 -15.82 -4.28 5.32
C TYR A 138 -15.31 -5.30 4.32
N ASP A 139 -15.82 -5.21 3.09
CA ASP A 139 -15.28 -5.95 1.95
C ASP A 139 -14.45 -5.00 1.10
N ILE A 140 -13.24 -5.42 0.72
CA ILE A 140 -12.30 -4.58 0.00
C ILE A 140 -11.88 -5.28 -1.28
N PHE A 141 -11.96 -4.55 -2.38
CA PHE A 141 -11.40 -4.95 -3.67
C PHE A 141 -10.35 -3.92 -4.09
N ILE A 142 -9.17 -4.40 -4.49
CA ILE A 142 -8.10 -3.55 -4.96
C ILE A 142 -7.61 -4.03 -6.32
N SER A 143 -7.41 -3.11 -7.25
CA SER A 143 -6.83 -3.36 -8.57
C SER A 143 -5.59 -2.50 -8.73
N PHE A 144 -4.51 -3.10 -9.16
CA PHE A 144 -3.23 -2.40 -9.27
C PHE A 144 -2.34 -3.00 -10.36
N ILE A 145 -1.40 -2.20 -10.84
CA ILE A 145 -0.34 -2.65 -11.74
C ILE A 145 0.89 -2.96 -10.90
N ASP A 146 1.47 -4.12 -11.11
CA ASP A 146 2.72 -4.57 -10.52
C ASP A 146 3.78 -4.62 -11.62
N GLN A 147 4.76 -3.72 -11.56
CA GLN A 147 5.84 -3.65 -12.51
C GLN A 147 7.12 -4.17 -11.88
N ASN A 148 7.74 -5.15 -12.53
CA ASN A 148 9.02 -5.71 -12.12
C ASN A 148 10.16 -5.00 -12.87
N ASN A 149 11.08 -4.38 -12.11
CA ASN A 149 12.22 -3.65 -12.67
C ASN A 149 13.56 -4.37 -12.46
N ALA A 150 13.53 -5.57 -11.96
CA ALA A 150 14.75 -6.37 -11.76
C ALA A 150 15.21 -7.04 -13.05
#